data_729b1e2d918d28b3c360c8774b6bb6f2
#
_entry.id   729b1e2d918d28b3c360c8774b6bb6f2
#
_cell.length_a   1.000
_cell.length_b   1.000
_cell.length_c   1.000
_cell.angle_alpha   90.00
_cell.angle_beta   90.00
_cell.angle_gamma   90.00
#
_symmetry.space_group_name_H-M   'P 1'
#
loop_
_entity.id
_entity.type
_entity.pdbx_description
1 polymer ?
#
loop_
_entity_poly.entity_id
_entity_poly.type
_entity_poly.pdbx_seq_one_letter_code
_entity_poly.pdbx_strand_id
1 'polypeptide(L)'
;MRVIRIRTTMKIMSSAEITDNAPLHRFELEVRGETAVLVYEKAGNLLRLVHTEVPQSLEGQGVGAKLVSGVLRFAQKNNMKVVPLCPFVAQYVKRHHEYSAIVDPAHRWMIDSAT
;
A
#
# COMPACT_ATOMS: atom_id res chain seq x y z
N MET A 1 -4.02 -3.14 33.00
CA MET A 1 -3.94 -2.85 32.22
C MET A 1 -3.88 -2.62 31.81
N ARG A 2 -3.61 -2.81 31.80
CA ARG A 2 -3.39 -2.56 30.97
C ARG A 2 -3.42 -2.70 30.26
N VAL A 3 -3.34 -3.16 30.39
CA VAL A 3 -3.20 -3.24 29.29
C VAL A 3 -3.33 -3.24 28.62
N ILE A 4 -3.11 -3.49 28.78
CA ILE A 4 -3.00 -3.40 27.83
C ILE A 4 -2.98 -3.39 27.24
N ARG A 5 -2.70 -3.54 27.41
CA ARG A 5 -2.43 -3.41 26.52
C ARG A 5 -2.44 -3.65 25.77
N ILE A 6 -2.45 -4.09 25.91
CA ILE A 6 -2.30 -4.20 24.87
C ILE A 6 -2.32 -4.33 24.26
N ARG A 7 -2.14 -4.65 24.24
CA ARG A 7 -1.93 -4.64 23.28
C ARG A 7 -1.76 -4.83 22.57
N THR A 8 -1.68 -5.13 22.65
CA THR A 8 -1.40 -5.20 21.66
C THR A 8 -1.21 -5.44 21.01
N THR A 9 -1.16 -5.81 21.05
CA THR A 9 -0.91 -5.95 20.14
C THR A 9 -0.92 -6.17 19.44
N MET A 10 -0.91 -6.44 19.36
CA MET A 10 -0.88 -6.55 18.44
C MET A 10 -0.87 -6.73 17.70
N LYS A 11 -0.74 -6.95 17.49
CA LYS A 11 -0.67 -6.97 16.59
C LYS A 11 -0.67 -7.08 15.80
N ILE A 12 -0.39 -7.09 15.67
CA ILE A 12 -0.13 -7.16 14.90
C ILE A 12 -0.49 -7.21 14.00
N MET A 13 -0.82 -7.06 13.62
CA MET A 13 -0.83 -7.41 12.44
C MET A 13 -0.36 -6.53 11.43
N SER A 14 0.05 -6.92 10.29
CA SER A 14 0.86 -6.13 9.39
C SER A 14 0.09 -4.95 8.79
N SER A 15 -1.17 -5.13 8.42
CA SER A 15 -1.94 -4.02 7.87
C SER A 15 -2.20 -2.93 8.90
N ALA A 16 -2.16 -3.28 10.17
CA ALA A 16 -2.33 -2.30 11.24
C ALA A 16 -1.14 -1.35 11.34
N GLU A 17 -0.03 -1.68 10.70
CA GLU A 17 1.18 -0.85 10.74
C GLU A 17 1.14 0.29 9.74
N ILE A 18 0.22 0.25 8.80
CA ILE A 18 0.15 1.24 7.74
C ILE A 18 -0.78 2.36 8.16
N THR A 19 -0.30 3.59 8.00
CA THR A 19 -1.04 4.79 8.36
C THR A 19 -1.39 5.56 7.11
N ASP A 20 -2.64 6.03 7.01
CA ASP A 20 -3.04 6.92 5.94
C ASP A 20 -2.79 8.35 6.40
N ASN A 21 -1.75 8.98 5.86
CA ASN A 21 -1.47 10.37 6.14
C ASN A 21 -2.20 11.21 5.08
N ALA A 22 -3.50 11.41 5.29
CA ALA A 22 -4.33 12.08 4.30
C ALA A 22 -3.90 13.51 4.00
N PRO A 23 -3.48 14.33 4.98
CA PRO A 23 -3.02 15.67 4.66
C PRO A 23 -1.84 15.71 3.69
N LEU A 24 -1.00 14.68 3.70
CA LEU A 24 0.15 14.60 2.79
C LEU A 24 -0.11 13.68 1.61
N HIS A 25 -1.32 13.15 1.50
CA HIS A 25 -1.72 12.28 0.38
C HIS A 25 -0.78 11.08 0.23
N ARG A 26 -0.50 10.40 1.33
CA ARG A 26 0.37 9.23 1.26
C ARG A 26 0.08 8.25 2.38
N PHE A 27 0.28 6.96 2.08
CA PHE A 27 0.33 5.92 3.10
C PHE A 27 1.75 5.80 3.61
N GLU A 28 1.89 5.48 4.88
CA GLU A 28 3.19 5.42 5.53
C GLU A 28 3.33 4.10 6.27
N LEU A 29 4.55 3.56 6.25
CA LEU A 29 4.92 2.39 7.02
C LEU A 29 6.24 2.70 7.71
N GLU A 30 6.21 2.75 9.02
CA GLU A 30 7.41 3.05 9.79
C GLU A 30 8.10 1.75 10.20
N VAL A 31 9.41 1.68 9.96
CA VAL A 31 10.23 0.55 10.34
C VAL A 31 11.51 1.09 10.95
N ARG A 32 11.74 0.76 12.20
CA ARG A 32 12.95 1.16 12.92
C ARG A 32 13.25 2.66 12.80
N GLY A 33 12.20 3.47 12.97
CA GLY A 33 12.35 4.92 12.96
C GLY A 33 12.42 5.57 11.58
N GLU A 34 12.34 4.79 10.51
CA GLU A 34 12.35 5.32 9.15
C GLU A 34 11.02 5.01 8.48
N THR A 35 10.62 5.87 7.56
CA THR A 35 9.28 5.80 7.00
C THR A 35 9.33 5.55 5.50
N ALA A 36 8.71 4.45 5.08
CA ALA A 36 8.43 4.21 3.66
C ALA A 36 7.09 4.82 3.33
N VAL A 37 6.94 5.37 2.13
CA VAL A 37 5.71 6.06 1.75
C VAL A 37 5.21 5.60 0.39
N LEU A 38 3.88 5.63 0.22
CA LEU A 38 3.23 5.40 -1.05
C LEU A 38 2.29 6.57 -1.28
N VAL A 39 2.67 7.43 -2.23
CA VAL A 39 1.93 8.65 -2.55
C VAL A 39 0.72 8.30 -3.40
N TYR A 40 -0.41 8.91 -3.10
CA TYR A 40 -1.63 8.64 -3.82
C TYR A 40 -2.40 9.92 -4.14
N GLU A 41 -3.32 9.79 -5.09
CA GLU A 41 -4.35 10.77 -5.38
C GLU A 41 -5.69 10.06 -5.29
N LYS A 42 -6.66 10.71 -4.71
CA LYS A 42 -7.96 10.10 -4.47
C LYS A 42 -9.04 10.89 -5.20
N ALA A 43 -9.89 10.18 -5.92
CA ALA A 43 -11.00 10.80 -6.63
C ALA A 43 -12.20 9.86 -6.52
N GLY A 44 -13.17 10.21 -5.67
CA GLY A 44 -14.29 9.31 -5.39
C GLY A 44 -13.81 8.01 -4.80
N ASN A 45 -14.16 6.89 -5.44
CA ASN A 45 -13.70 5.58 -4.99
C ASN A 45 -12.46 5.11 -5.74
N LEU A 46 -11.80 6.00 -6.49
CA LEU A 46 -10.57 5.70 -7.20
C LEU A 46 -9.37 6.13 -6.36
N LEU A 47 -8.41 5.24 -6.24
CA LEU A 47 -7.16 5.49 -5.52
C LEU A 47 -6.02 5.35 -6.52
N ARG A 48 -5.44 6.47 -6.95
CA ARG A 48 -4.32 6.47 -7.87
C ARG A 48 -3.04 6.31 -7.05
N LEU A 49 -2.32 5.23 -7.29
CA LEU A 49 -1.09 4.94 -6.56
C LEU A 49 0.07 5.41 -7.41
N VAL A 50 0.67 6.54 -7.00
CA VAL A 50 1.51 7.36 -7.87
C VAL A 50 2.98 7.02 -7.74
N HIS A 51 3.46 6.83 -6.51
CA HIS A 51 4.90 6.74 -6.28
C HIS A 51 5.16 6.06 -4.93
N THR A 52 6.18 5.19 -4.91
CA THR A 52 6.59 4.49 -3.70
C THR A 52 8.04 4.84 -3.39
N GLU A 53 8.33 5.22 -2.15
CA GLU A 53 9.69 5.47 -1.69
C GLU A 53 10.00 4.64 -0.47
N VAL A 54 11.14 3.96 -0.50
CA VAL A 54 11.62 3.18 0.63
C VAL A 54 13.00 3.73 0.99
N PRO A 55 13.24 4.11 2.26
CA PRO A 55 14.56 4.56 2.67
C PRO A 55 15.61 3.53 2.32
N GLN A 56 16.79 4.02 1.92
CA GLN A 56 17.85 3.13 1.46
C GLN A 56 18.22 2.08 2.50
N SER A 57 18.19 2.46 3.78
CA SER A 57 18.52 1.55 4.87
C SER A 57 17.54 0.39 5.00
N LEU A 58 16.34 0.52 4.41
CA LEU A 58 15.31 -0.51 4.46
C LEU A 58 15.18 -1.30 3.18
N GLU A 59 15.95 -0.95 2.15
CA GLU A 59 15.86 -1.64 0.86
C GLU A 59 16.30 -3.10 1.00
N GLY A 60 15.65 -3.96 0.20
CA GLY A 60 15.98 -5.38 0.22
C GLY A 60 15.35 -6.16 1.37
N GLN A 61 14.51 -5.52 2.17
CA GLN A 61 13.89 -6.16 3.34
C GLN A 61 12.40 -6.38 3.18
N GLY A 62 11.88 -6.19 1.96
CA GLY A 62 10.45 -6.42 1.71
C GLY A 62 9.53 -5.32 2.21
N VAL A 63 10.08 -4.18 2.61
CA VAL A 63 9.28 -3.09 3.18
C VAL A 63 8.33 -2.51 2.13
N GLY A 64 8.82 -2.31 0.90
CA GLY A 64 7.97 -1.79 -0.17
C GLY A 64 6.81 -2.73 -0.47
N ALA A 65 7.07 -4.04 -0.55
CA ALA A 65 6.02 -5.02 -0.80
C ALA A 65 4.99 -5.03 0.33
N LYS A 66 5.45 -4.92 1.56
CA LYS A 66 4.56 -4.88 2.72
C LYS A 66 3.66 -3.65 2.67
N LEU A 67 4.24 -2.50 2.32
CA LEU A 67 3.48 -1.26 2.20
C LEU A 67 2.42 -1.39 1.10
N VAL A 68 2.81 -1.87 -0.08
CA VAL A 68 1.88 -2.01 -1.20
C VAL A 68 0.76 -2.99 -0.86
N SER A 69 1.09 -4.15 -0.28
CA SER A 69 0.06 -5.13 0.05
C SER A 69 -0.94 -4.57 1.06
N GLY A 70 -0.45 -3.80 2.03
CA GLY A 70 -1.34 -3.18 3.01
C GLY A 70 -2.26 -2.15 2.40
N VAL A 71 -1.74 -1.34 1.45
CA VAL A 71 -2.56 -0.35 0.76
C VAL A 71 -3.61 -1.04 -0.11
N LEU A 72 -3.25 -2.12 -0.79
CA LEU A 72 -4.21 -2.85 -1.62
C LEU A 72 -5.31 -3.48 -0.77
N ARG A 73 -4.96 -4.03 0.39
CA ARG A 73 -5.98 -4.54 1.32
C ARG A 73 -6.88 -3.43 1.84
N PHE A 74 -6.31 -2.27 2.11
CA PHE A 74 -7.10 -1.09 2.49
C PHE A 74 -8.12 -0.76 1.41
N ALA A 75 -7.70 -0.75 0.15
CA ALA A 75 -8.59 -0.46 -0.96
C ALA A 75 -9.70 -1.50 -1.07
N GLN A 76 -9.37 -2.79 -0.94
CA GLN A 76 -10.37 -3.84 -0.94
C GLN A 76 -11.41 -3.65 0.16
N LYS A 77 -10.93 -3.38 1.36
CA LYS A 77 -11.79 -3.24 2.52
C LYS A 77 -12.72 -2.06 2.42
N ASN A 78 -12.29 -1.01 1.72
CA ASN A 78 -13.06 0.22 1.58
C ASN A 78 -13.75 0.35 0.22
N ASN A 79 -13.83 -0.73 -0.53
CA ASN A 79 -14.51 -0.78 -1.83
C ASN A 79 -13.98 0.24 -2.81
N MET A 80 -12.67 0.44 -2.81
CA MET A 80 -12.00 1.35 -3.73
C MET A 80 -11.39 0.57 -4.88
N LYS A 81 -11.30 1.23 -6.04
CA LYS A 81 -10.52 0.71 -7.16
C LYS A 81 -9.20 1.44 -7.22
N VAL A 82 -8.16 0.75 -7.67
CA VAL A 82 -6.82 1.36 -7.74
C VAL A 82 -6.40 1.57 -9.18
N VAL A 83 -5.62 2.64 -9.39
CA VAL A 83 -4.94 2.90 -10.65
C VAL A 83 -3.44 2.80 -10.35
N PRO A 84 -2.76 1.75 -10.82
CA PRO A 84 -1.37 1.51 -10.44
C PRO A 84 -0.40 2.28 -11.33
N LEU A 85 -0.32 3.60 -11.13
CA LEU A 85 0.57 4.45 -11.89
C LEU A 85 2.04 4.18 -11.55
N CYS A 86 2.32 3.81 -10.32
CA CYS A 86 3.67 3.49 -9.89
C CYS A 86 4.09 2.13 -10.44
N PRO A 87 5.23 2.04 -11.16
CA PRO A 87 5.67 0.76 -11.72
C PRO A 87 5.85 -0.33 -10.68
N PHE A 88 6.30 0.02 -9.48
CA PHE A 88 6.48 -0.97 -8.42
C PHE A 88 5.13 -1.58 -8.02
N VAL A 89 4.09 -0.75 -7.92
CA VAL A 89 2.75 -1.23 -7.60
C VAL A 89 2.21 -2.11 -8.73
N ALA A 90 2.38 -1.68 -9.97
CA ALA A 90 1.91 -2.44 -11.12
C ALA A 90 2.54 -3.82 -11.17
N GLN A 91 3.86 -3.90 -10.93
CA GLN A 91 4.55 -5.18 -10.88
C GLN A 91 4.05 -6.05 -9.74
N TYR A 92 3.80 -5.44 -8.60
CA TYR A 92 3.30 -6.19 -7.46
C TYR A 92 1.95 -6.82 -7.76
N VAL A 93 1.02 -6.06 -8.35
CA VAL A 93 -0.30 -6.58 -8.70
C VAL A 93 -0.18 -7.67 -9.76
N LYS A 94 0.73 -7.50 -10.72
CA LYS A 94 0.93 -8.50 -11.76
C LYS A 94 1.36 -9.84 -11.16
N ARG A 95 2.16 -9.82 -10.10
CA ARG A 95 2.63 -11.03 -9.43
C ARG A 95 1.65 -11.58 -8.42
N HIS A 96 0.68 -10.77 -8.00
CA HIS A 96 -0.27 -11.13 -6.94
C HIS A 96 -1.68 -10.96 -7.50
N HIS A 97 -2.12 -11.95 -8.26
CA HIS A 97 -3.36 -11.89 -9.04
C HIS A 97 -4.60 -11.69 -8.18
N GLU A 98 -4.51 -11.99 -6.89
CA GLU A 98 -5.64 -11.79 -6.00
C GLU A 98 -6.06 -10.32 -5.92
N TYR A 99 -5.21 -9.38 -6.32
CA TYR A 99 -5.54 -7.96 -6.31
C TYR A 99 -5.99 -7.43 -7.66
N SER A 100 -6.00 -8.27 -8.70
CA SER A 100 -6.36 -7.76 -10.03
C SER A 100 -7.80 -7.29 -10.09
N ALA A 101 -8.67 -7.83 -9.26
CA ALA A 101 -10.09 -7.44 -9.26
C ALA A 101 -10.33 -6.00 -8.81
N ILE A 102 -9.40 -5.42 -8.04
CA ILE A 102 -9.57 -4.04 -7.57
C ILE A 102 -8.88 -3.03 -8.48
N VAL A 103 -8.20 -3.46 -9.52
CA VAL A 103 -7.64 -2.53 -10.49
C VAL A 103 -8.78 -1.96 -11.33
N ASP A 104 -8.80 -0.63 -11.47
CA ASP A 104 -9.80 0.04 -12.28
C ASP A 104 -9.79 -0.55 -13.69
N PRO A 105 -10.95 -0.99 -14.21
CA PRO A 105 -10.97 -1.70 -15.52
C PRO A 105 -10.35 -0.92 -16.66
N ALA A 106 -10.50 0.40 -16.67
CA ALA A 106 -9.95 1.23 -17.74
C ALA A 106 -8.42 1.29 -17.70
N HIS A 107 -7.82 0.83 -16.60
CA HIS A 107 -6.38 0.94 -16.41
C HIS A 107 -5.69 -0.42 -16.26
N ARG A 108 -6.39 -1.52 -16.59
CA ARG A 108 -5.81 -2.84 -16.50
C ARG A 108 -4.60 -3.03 -17.40
N TRP A 109 -4.56 -2.27 -18.48
CA TRP A 109 -3.41 -2.35 -19.39
C TRP A 109 -2.09 -2.02 -18.68
N MET A 110 -2.13 -1.24 -17.60
CA MET A 110 -0.92 -0.92 -16.83
C MET A 110 -0.31 -2.16 -16.19
N ILE A 111 -1.16 -3.11 -15.80
CA ILE A 111 -0.67 -4.37 -15.23
C ILE A 111 -0.07 -5.24 -16.33
N ASP A 112 -0.74 -5.33 -17.48
CA ASP A 112 -0.26 -6.15 -18.59
C ASP A 112 1.06 -5.65 -19.12
N SER A 113 1.29 -4.33 -19.07
CA SER A 113 2.51 -3.71 -19.53
C SER A 113 3.65 -3.77 -18.52
N ALA A 114 3.37 -4.14 -17.27
CA ALA A 114 4.38 -4.14 -16.21
C ALA A 114 5.41 -5.26 -16.46
N THR A 115 6.66 -4.99 -16.13
CA THR A 115 7.75 -5.96 -16.28
C THR A 115 8.18 -6.59 -14.91
#